data_5e81d083419ef93780b803e616b1766c
#
_entry.id   5e81d083419ef93780b803e616b1766c
#
_cell.length_a   1.000
_cell.length_b   1.000
_cell.length_c   1.000
_cell.angle_alpha   90.00
_cell.angle_beta   90.00
_cell.angle_gamma   90.00
#
_symmetry.space_group_name_H-M   'P 1'
#
loop_
_entity.id
_entity.type
_entity.pdbx_description
1 polymer ?
#
loop_
_entity_poly.entity_id
_entity_poly.type
_entity_poly.pdbx_seq_one_letter_code
_entity_poly.pdbx_strand_id
1 'polypeptide(L)'
;MLIGSDFNRRCEKILLAAGREADFEAGINISVEKLARTLNMDRVEIRNLFRYMIDLHFIKEESIGGPVLYGEISLTEKGIEKAKSLLDNSEP
;
A
#
# COMPACT_ATOMS: atom_id res chain seq x y z
N MET A 1 -10.98 3.76 -20.06
CA MET A 1 -11.73 3.48 -18.86
C MET A 1 -11.23 4.29 -17.70
N LEU A 2 -12.05 5.13 -17.19
CA LEU A 2 -11.59 6.11 -16.24
C LEU A 2 -12.15 5.96 -14.84
N ILE A 3 -13.10 5.04 -14.67
CA ILE A 3 -13.74 4.87 -13.37
C ILE A 3 -12.73 4.55 -12.29
N GLY A 4 -11.72 3.75 -12.60
CA GLY A 4 -10.74 3.37 -11.63
C GLY A 4 -9.54 4.30 -11.51
N SER A 5 -9.56 5.43 -12.19
CA SER A 5 -8.39 6.28 -12.30
C SER A 5 -7.93 6.82 -10.95
N ASP A 6 -8.84 7.41 -10.18
CA ASP A 6 -8.50 7.93 -8.85
C ASP A 6 -8.15 6.80 -7.90
N PHE A 7 -8.87 5.70 -8.00
CA PHE A 7 -8.62 4.54 -7.16
C PHE A 7 -7.21 4.00 -7.42
N ASN A 8 -6.85 3.85 -8.69
CA ASN A 8 -5.52 3.38 -9.05
C ASN A 8 -4.43 4.33 -8.57
N ARG A 9 -4.68 5.62 -8.69
CA ARG A 9 -3.71 6.61 -8.23
C ARG A 9 -3.47 6.49 -6.73
N ARG A 10 -4.53 6.28 -5.97
CA ARG A 10 -4.40 6.10 -4.52
C ARG A 10 -3.65 4.83 -4.18
N CYS A 11 -3.92 3.75 -4.92
CA CYS A 11 -3.17 2.51 -4.72
C CYS A 11 -1.70 2.70 -5.03
N GLU A 12 -1.39 3.45 -6.08
CA GLU A 12 -0.02 3.74 -6.43
C GLU A 12 0.68 4.52 -5.33
N LYS A 13 -0.01 5.49 -4.73
CA LYS A 13 0.56 6.24 -3.62
C LYS A 13 0.86 5.33 -2.43
N ILE A 14 -0.06 4.40 -2.16
CA ILE A 14 0.16 3.45 -1.07
C ILE A 14 1.37 2.57 -1.36
N LEU A 15 1.48 2.07 -2.59
CA LEU A 15 2.62 1.23 -2.96
C LEU A 15 3.94 1.96 -2.82
N LEU A 16 4.00 3.21 -3.27
CA LEU A 16 5.22 3.99 -3.15
C LEU A 16 5.57 4.27 -1.70
N ALA A 17 4.57 4.69 -0.91
CA ALA A 17 4.83 4.98 0.50
C ALA A 17 5.25 3.73 1.25
N ALA A 18 4.59 2.61 0.98
CA ALA A 18 4.93 1.35 1.62
C ALA A 18 6.31 0.88 1.18
N GLY A 19 6.62 1.04 -0.10
CA GLY A 19 7.94 0.68 -0.60
C GLY A 19 9.04 1.46 0.10
N ARG A 20 8.84 2.74 0.29
CA ARG A 20 9.81 3.57 1.01
C ARG A 20 9.95 3.15 2.46
N GLU A 21 8.84 2.85 3.12
CA GLU A 21 8.89 2.38 4.50
C GLU A 21 9.66 1.08 4.64
N ALA A 22 9.52 0.19 3.68
CA ALA A 22 10.16 -1.12 3.71
C ALA A 22 11.52 -1.11 3.01
N ASP A 23 11.97 0.05 2.57
CA ASP A 23 13.23 0.19 1.83
C ASP A 23 13.22 -0.73 0.61
N PHE A 24 12.05 -0.87 0.00
CA PHE A 24 11.82 -1.68 -1.20
C PHE A 24 12.22 -3.13 -1.01
N GLU A 25 11.98 -3.67 0.18
CA GLU A 25 12.21 -5.09 0.46
C GLU A 25 10.89 -5.77 0.77
N ALA A 26 10.67 -6.92 0.15
CA ALA A 26 9.46 -7.69 0.38
C ALA A 26 9.48 -8.32 1.77
N GLY A 27 8.30 -8.47 2.36
CA GLY A 27 8.16 -9.17 3.62
C GLY A 27 8.43 -8.35 4.87
N ILE A 28 8.77 -7.06 4.71
CA ILE A 28 8.99 -6.19 5.85
C ILE A 28 7.65 -5.70 6.37
N ASN A 29 7.41 -5.83 7.67
CA ASN A 29 6.16 -5.37 8.26
C ASN A 29 6.07 -3.85 8.25
N ILE A 30 4.92 -3.35 7.83
CA ILE A 30 4.67 -1.92 7.70
C ILE A 30 3.42 -1.59 8.49
N SER A 31 3.50 -0.55 9.32
CA SER A 31 2.36 -0.09 10.10
C SER A 31 1.33 0.57 9.21
N VAL A 32 0.10 0.06 9.22
CA VAL A 32 -0.98 0.64 8.46
C VAL A 32 -1.34 2.02 8.99
N GLU A 33 -1.27 2.19 10.31
CA GLU A 33 -1.55 3.49 10.90
C GLU A 33 -0.59 4.55 10.40
N LYS A 34 0.69 4.19 10.32
CA LYS A 34 1.69 5.13 9.83
C LYS A 34 1.44 5.49 8.37
N LEU A 35 1.10 4.50 7.56
CA LEU A 35 0.77 4.76 6.16
C LEU A 35 -0.44 5.67 6.04
N ALA A 36 -1.47 5.40 6.83
CA ALA A 36 -2.69 6.21 6.77
C ALA A 36 -2.38 7.67 7.09
N ARG A 37 -1.55 7.90 8.11
CA ARG A 37 -1.16 9.26 8.46
C ARG A 37 -0.37 9.93 7.35
N THR A 38 0.60 9.22 6.83
CA THR A 38 1.47 9.74 5.78
C THR A 38 0.66 10.15 4.56
N LEU A 39 -0.34 9.34 4.23
CA LEU A 39 -1.14 9.55 3.02
C LEU A 39 -2.41 10.35 3.28
N ASN A 40 -2.66 10.70 4.53
CA ASN A 40 -3.86 11.44 4.92
C ASN A 40 -5.12 10.70 4.51
N MET A 41 -5.15 9.41 4.76
CA MET A 41 -6.29 8.55 4.47
C MET A 41 -6.88 8.05 5.78
N ASP A 42 -8.21 7.94 5.85
CA ASP A 42 -8.79 7.36 7.05
C ASP A 42 -8.71 5.82 6.97
N ARG A 43 -9.05 5.19 8.09
CA ARG A 43 -8.89 3.76 8.23
C ARG A 43 -9.76 2.98 7.23
N VAL A 44 -11.00 3.43 7.05
CA VAL A 44 -11.91 2.73 6.15
C VAL A 44 -11.42 2.80 4.72
N GLU A 45 -10.98 3.97 4.31
CA GLU A 45 -10.49 4.18 2.96
C GLU A 45 -9.27 3.32 2.67
N ILE A 46 -8.29 3.34 3.58
CA ILE A 46 -7.05 2.62 3.32
C ILE A 46 -7.27 1.12 3.34
N ARG A 47 -8.16 0.63 4.20
CA ARG A 47 -8.43 -0.81 4.24
C ARG A 47 -9.18 -1.28 3.01
N ASN A 48 -10.06 -0.45 2.47
CA ASN A 48 -10.74 -0.82 1.23
C ASN A 48 -9.75 -0.91 0.07
N LEU A 49 -8.79 -0.01 0.02
CA LEU A 49 -7.75 -0.06 -1.00
C LEU A 49 -6.86 -1.28 -0.82
N PHE A 50 -6.53 -1.61 0.43
CA PHE A 50 -5.73 -2.80 0.72
C PHE A 50 -6.41 -4.06 0.24
N ARG A 51 -7.73 -4.17 0.45
CA ARG A 51 -8.45 -5.36 0.01
C ARG A 51 -8.27 -5.59 -1.48
N TYR A 52 -8.37 -4.51 -2.24
CA TYR A 52 -8.15 -4.58 -3.68
C TYR A 52 -6.71 -4.99 -4.00
N MET A 53 -5.76 -4.42 -3.29
CA MET A 53 -4.35 -4.70 -3.54
C MET A 53 -3.95 -6.10 -3.10
N ILE A 54 -4.60 -6.63 -2.07
CA ILE A 54 -4.40 -8.02 -1.66
C ILE A 54 -4.87 -8.94 -2.79
N ASP A 55 -6.02 -8.65 -3.37
CA ASP A 55 -6.55 -9.45 -4.47
C ASP A 55 -5.61 -9.44 -5.67
N LEU A 56 -4.88 -8.35 -5.87
CA LEU A 56 -3.90 -8.25 -6.95
C LEU A 56 -2.54 -8.82 -6.57
N HIS A 57 -2.40 -9.31 -5.34
CA HIS A 57 -1.15 -9.91 -4.84
C HIS A 57 -0.01 -8.91 -4.70
N PHE A 58 -0.33 -7.63 -4.51
CA PHE A 58 0.70 -6.61 -4.29
C PHE A 58 1.09 -6.53 -2.81
N ILE A 59 0.15 -6.78 -1.92
CA ILE A 59 0.41 -6.72 -0.48
C ILE A 59 -0.10 -7.97 0.20
N LYS A 60 0.42 -8.21 1.40
CA LYS A 60 0.01 -9.30 2.25
C LYS A 60 -0.35 -8.73 3.62
N GLU A 61 -1.44 -9.19 4.19
CA GLU A 61 -1.85 -8.76 5.53
C GLU A 61 -1.08 -9.56 6.56
N GLU A 62 -0.29 -8.88 7.37
CA GLU A 62 0.54 -9.55 8.39
C GLU A 62 -0.18 -9.63 9.73
N SER A 63 -0.96 -8.61 10.07
CA SER A 63 -1.80 -8.67 11.26
C SER A 63 -3.01 -7.78 11.02
N ILE A 64 -4.14 -8.18 11.63
CA ILE A 64 -5.40 -7.47 11.42
C ILE A 64 -5.51 -6.27 12.35
N GLY A 65 -5.00 -6.39 13.57
CA GLY A 65 -5.03 -5.30 14.51
C GLY A 65 -6.26 -5.28 15.38
N GLY A 66 -7.41 -5.35 14.99
CA GLY A 66 -8.61 -5.27 15.81
C GLY A 66 -9.40 -4.00 15.52
N PRO A 67 -10.45 -3.73 16.30
CA PRO A 67 -11.42 -2.68 15.95
C PRO A 67 -10.82 -1.27 15.93
N VAL A 68 -9.86 -0.99 16.79
CA VAL A 68 -9.27 0.34 16.88
C VAL A 68 -7.85 0.40 16.37
N LEU A 69 -7.27 -0.76 16.07
CA LEU A 69 -5.91 -0.81 15.58
C LEU A 69 -5.93 -1.00 14.07
N TYR A 70 -4.88 -0.53 13.42
CA TYR A 70 -4.82 -0.58 11.96
C TYR A 70 -4.18 -1.87 11.45
N GLY A 71 -3.34 -2.52 12.25
CA GLY A 71 -2.65 -3.72 11.82
C GLY A 71 -1.39 -3.42 11.03
N GLU A 72 -0.87 -4.48 10.39
CA GLU A 72 0.36 -4.39 9.63
C GLU A 72 0.22 -5.13 8.32
N ILE A 73 0.93 -4.65 7.31
CA ILE A 73 1.00 -5.30 6.01
C ILE A 73 2.45 -5.43 5.60
N SER A 74 2.69 -6.20 4.55
CA SER A 74 3.99 -6.21 3.89
C SER A 74 3.74 -6.20 2.40
N LEU A 75 4.76 -5.79 1.64
CA LEU A 75 4.69 -5.86 0.19
C LEU A 75 5.19 -7.22 -0.26
N THR A 76 4.55 -7.78 -1.27
CA THR A 76 5.05 -8.97 -1.95
C THR A 76 6.14 -8.57 -2.92
N GLU A 77 6.82 -9.55 -3.51
CA GLU A 77 7.80 -9.25 -4.55
C GLU A 77 7.15 -8.52 -5.72
N LYS A 78 5.93 -8.93 -6.07
CA LYS A 78 5.18 -8.26 -7.13
C LYS A 78 4.89 -6.82 -6.74
N GLY A 79 4.53 -6.57 -5.48
CA GLY A 79 4.29 -5.23 -4.99
C GLY A 79 5.53 -4.37 -5.03
N ILE A 80 6.67 -4.94 -4.66
CA ILE A 80 7.95 -4.22 -4.71
C ILE A 80 8.30 -3.85 -6.15
N GLU A 81 8.14 -4.79 -7.08
CA GLU A 81 8.42 -4.50 -8.49
C GLU A 81 7.54 -3.36 -8.99
N LYS A 82 6.26 -3.40 -8.63
CA LYS A 82 5.35 -2.34 -9.03
C LYS A 82 5.74 -1.00 -8.41
N ALA A 83 6.11 -1.00 -7.15
CA ALA A 83 6.53 0.22 -6.46
C ALA A 83 7.77 0.82 -7.11
N LYS A 84 8.74 -0.02 -7.45
CA LYS A 84 9.94 0.46 -8.13
C LYS A 84 9.62 1.04 -9.50
N SER A 85 8.71 0.39 -10.22
CA SER A 85 8.27 0.87 -11.51
C SER A 85 7.63 2.26 -11.39
N LEU A 86 6.80 2.44 -10.37
CA LEU A 86 6.16 3.72 -10.13
C LEU A 86 7.17 4.80 -9.76
N LEU A 87 8.17 4.42 -8.99
CA LEU A 87 9.22 5.37 -8.61
C LEU A 87 9.98 5.85 -9.84
N ASP A 88 10.35 4.92 -10.72
CA ASP A 88 11.05 5.27 -11.95
C ASP A 88 10.21 6.18 -12.83
N ASN A 89 8.92 5.89 -12.94
CA ASN A 89 8.03 6.67 -13.79
C ASN A 89 7.73 8.04 -13.22
N SER A 90 7.82 8.20 -11.90
CA SER A 90 7.53 9.49 -11.28
C SER A 90 8.73 10.40 -11.24
N GLU A 91 9.90 9.90 -11.57
CA GLU A 91 11.11 10.71 -11.59
C GLU A 91 11.19 11.46 -12.91
N PRO A 92 11.45 12.76 -12.89
CA PRO A 92 11.58 13.51 -14.13
C PRO A 92 12.83 13.13 -14.91
#